data_a7bc22d3cd49658a46e4332349f90884
#
_entry.id   a7bc22d3cd49658a46e4332349f90884
#
_cell.length_a   1.000
_cell.length_b   1.000
_cell.length_c   1.000
_cell.angle_alpha   90.00
_cell.angle_beta   90.00
_cell.angle_gamma   90.00
#
_symmetry.space_group_name_H-M   'P 1'
#
loop_
_entity.id
_entity.type
_entity.pdbx_description
1 polymer ?
#
loop_
_entity_poly.entity_id
_entity_poly.type
_entity_poly.pdbx_seq_one_letter_code
_entity_poly.pdbx_strand_id
1 'polypeptide(L)'
;MNEEPLILTFTKLRKGFLRLASRFLPNEEDASDALQDAFCRLWPKRNQIHSSQEAEALAVTTIRNLCIDQIRKEKVPIMELDAERDSTLTETIEERIERQELFLEVEELIDRKLSPIQRLILRKKEYEEESIEEIARALDMQQAAVRMQLSRERKIIRECYRNSHNP
;
A
#
# COMPACT_ATOMS: atom_id res chain seq x y z
N MET A 1 -19.06 -24.58 -4.96
CA MET A 1 -18.11 -23.96 -5.90
C MET A 1 -17.31 -22.90 -5.19
N ASN A 2 -16.03 -23.14 -5.15
CA ASN A 2 -15.13 -22.20 -4.50
C ASN A 2 -14.79 -21.09 -5.49
N GLU A 3 -15.29 -19.88 -5.25
CA GLU A 3 -14.83 -18.73 -6.01
C GLU A 3 -13.33 -18.57 -5.72
N GLU A 4 -12.58 -18.27 -6.76
CA GLU A 4 -11.14 -18.12 -6.61
C GLU A 4 -10.81 -16.98 -5.63
N PRO A 5 -9.91 -17.22 -4.66
CA PRO A 5 -9.55 -16.21 -3.67
C PRO A 5 -9.12 -14.88 -4.28
N LEU A 6 -8.45 -14.92 -5.43
CA LEU A 6 -8.00 -13.71 -6.11
C LEU A 6 -9.16 -12.84 -6.58
N ILE A 7 -10.16 -13.46 -7.21
CA ILE A 7 -11.35 -12.74 -7.72
C ILE A 7 -12.13 -12.13 -6.55
N LEU A 8 -12.37 -12.95 -5.52
CA LEU A 8 -13.08 -12.49 -4.32
C LEU A 8 -12.38 -11.29 -3.67
N THR A 9 -11.07 -11.39 -3.54
CA THR A 9 -10.27 -10.36 -2.88
C THR A 9 -10.32 -9.04 -3.66
N PHE A 10 -10.10 -9.08 -4.96
CA PHE A 10 -10.14 -7.85 -5.77
C PHE A 10 -11.54 -7.26 -5.85
N THR A 11 -12.58 -8.08 -5.86
CA THR A 11 -13.95 -7.60 -5.86
C THR A 11 -14.32 -6.96 -4.52
N LYS A 12 -14.00 -7.63 -3.44
CA LYS A 12 -14.37 -7.21 -2.08
C LYS A 12 -13.56 -6.01 -1.60
N LEU A 13 -12.27 -5.96 -1.92
CA LEU A 13 -11.34 -4.96 -1.42
C LEU A 13 -10.99 -3.87 -2.44
N ARG A 14 -11.75 -3.78 -3.52
CA ARG A 14 -11.49 -2.82 -4.59
C ARG A 14 -11.33 -1.39 -4.09
N LYS A 15 -12.20 -0.93 -3.20
CA LYS A 15 -12.14 0.43 -2.64
C LYS A 15 -10.87 0.65 -1.82
N GLY A 16 -10.49 -0.34 -1.01
CA GLY A 16 -9.27 -0.29 -0.23
C GLY A 16 -8.03 -0.25 -1.09
N PHE A 17 -8.00 -1.07 -2.13
CA PHE A 17 -6.89 -1.10 -3.08
C PHE A 17 -6.77 0.20 -3.88
N LEU A 18 -7.90 0.81 -4.26
CA LEU A 18 -7.89 2.11 -4.92
C LEU A 18 -7.35 3.20 -3.99
N ARG A 19 -7.72 3.17 -2.71
CA ARG A 19 -7.15 4.11 -1.73
C ARG A 19 -5.64 3.92 -1.57
N LEU A 20 -5.19 2.67 -1.54
CA LEU A 20 -3.76 2.36 -1.49
C LEU A 20 -3.03 2.95 -2.70
N ALA A 21 -3.50 2.67 -3.90
CA ALA A 21 -2.90 3.19 -5.12
C ALA A 21 -2.95 4.71 -5.19
N SER A 22 -4.03 5.32 -4.70
CA SER A 22 -4.20 6.78 -4.70
C SER A 22 -3.24 7.51 -3.76
N ARG A 23 -2.64 6.83 -2.82
CA ARG A 23 -1.58 7.41 -1.99
C ARG A 23 -0.29 7.62 -2.77
N PHE A 24 -0.05 6.77 -3.76
CA PHE A 24 1.13 6.87 -4.64
C PHE A 24 0.84 7.70 -5.89
N LEU A 25 -0.33 7.49 -6.48
CA LEU A 25 -0.70 8.06 -7.77
C LEU A 25 -1.88 9.02 -7.57
N PRO A 26 -1.70 10.32 -7.84
CA PRO A 26 -2.77 11.31 -7.63
C PRO A 26 -3.91 11.20 -8.63
N ASN A 27 -3.67 10.59 -9.78
CA ASN A 27 -4.67 10.44 -10.84
C ASN A 27 -5.47 9.16 -10.60
N GLU A 28 -6.80 9.28 -10.60
CA GLU A 28 -7.71 8.17 -10.38
C GLU A 28 -7.62 7.09 -11.47
N GLU A 29 -7.40 7.50 -12.71
CA GLU A 29 -7.22 6.57 -13.82
C GLU A 29 -5.95 5.74 -13.65
N ASP A 30 -4.85 6.39 -13.25
CA ASP A 30 -3.58 5.70 -13.00
C ASP A 30 -3.72 4.70 -11.86
N ALA A 31 -4.43 5.07 -10.80
CA ALA A 31 -4.69 4.16 -9.68
C ALA A 31 -5.52 2.95 -10.12
N SER A 32 -6.55 3.17 -10.92
CA SER A 32 -7.40 2.11 -11.47
C SER A 32 -6.60 1.18 -12.38
N ASP A 33 -5.76 1.75 -13.23
CA ASP A 33 -4.88 0.99 -14.14
C ASP A 33 -3.90 0.12 -13.35
N ALA A 34 -3.35 0.64 -12.25
CA ALA A 34 -2.46 -0.12 -11.38
C ALA A 34 -3.15 -1.33 -10.77
N LEU A 35 -4.41 -1.20 -10.37
CA LEU A 35 -5.21 -2.32 -9.87
C LEU A 35 -5.42 -3.38 -10.95
N GLN A 36 -5.78 -2.95 -12.12
CA GLN A 36 -6.02 -3.84 -13.24
C GLN A 36 -4.74 -4.60 -13.63
N ASP A 37 -3.63 -3.90 -13.70
CA ASP A 37 -2.33 -4.51 -13.97
C ASP A 37 -1.93 -5.51 -12.89
N ALA A 38 -2.17 -5.18 -11.63
CA ALA A 38 -1.89 -6.08 -10.52
C ALA A 38 -2.71 -7.37 -10.64
N PHE A 39 -3.99 -7.25 -10.94
CA PHE A 39 -4.86 -8.41 -11.16
C PHE A 39 -4.34 -9.28 -12.31
N CYS A 40 -3.98 -8.65 -13.43
CA CYS A 40 -3.46 -9.37 -14.59
C CYS A 40 -2.16 -10.09 -14.29
N ARG A 41 -1.29 -9.50 -13.50
CA ARG A 41 -0.02 -10.13 -13.11
C ARG A 41 -0.21 -11.32 -12.19
N LEU A 42 -1.21 -11.27 -11.33
CA LEU A 42 -1.48 -12.34 -10.37
C LEU A 42 -2.35 -13.44 -10.96
N TRP A 43 -3.08 -13.17 -12.03
CA TRP A 43 -4.00 -14.12 -12.65
C TRP A 43 -3.34 -15.45 -13.04
N PRO A 44 -2.15 -15.47 -13.70
CA PRO A 44 -1.49 -16.73 -14.02
C PRO A 44 -1.13 -17.59 -12.80
N LYS A 45 -0.99 -16.95 -11.63
CA LYS A 45 -0.64 -17.61 -10.38
C LYS A 45 -1.85 -17.95 -9.51
N ARG A 46 -3.06 -17.71 -9.99
CA ARG A 46 -4.28 -17.86 -9.18
C ARG A 46 -4.44 -19.23 -8.54
N ASN A 47 -3.99 -20.28 -9.22
CA ASN A 47 -4.08 -21.66 -8.71
C ASN A 47 -3.16 -21.92 -7.52
N GLN A 48 -2.14 -21.08 -7.33
CA GLN A 48 -1.19 -21.17 -6.22
C GLN A 48 -1.62 -20.35 -5.01
N ILE A 49 -2.68 -19.58 -5.16
CA ILE A 49 -3.23 -18.72 -4.09
C ILE A 49 -4.37 -19.48 -3.42
N HIS A 50 -4.18 -19.87 -2.17
CA HIS A 50 -5.09 -20.78 -1.48
C HIS A 50 -6.02 -20.11 -0.47
N SER A 51 -5.80 -18.84 -0.15
CA SER A 51 -6.62 -18.12 0.82
C SER A 51 -6.80 -16.66 0.43
N SER A 52 -7.85 -16.04 0.95
CA SER A 52 -8.10 -14.60 0.75
C SER A 52 -7.00 -13.75 1.40
N GLN A 53 -6.45 -14.19 2.51
CA GLN A 53 -5.35 -13.50 3.17
C GLN A 53 -4.09 -13.48 2.31
N GLU A 54 -3.76 -14.61 1.70
CA GLU A 54 -2.64 -14.72 0.78
C GLU A 54 -2.85 -13.86 -0.46
N ALA A 55 -4.06 -13.89 -1.02
CA ALA A 55 -4.44 -13.06 -2.17
C ALA A 55 -4.31 -11.58 -1.85
N GLU A 56 -4.76 -11.15 -0.68
CA GLU A 56 -4.67 -9.77 -0.24
C GLU A 56 -3.22 -9.31 -0.09
N ALA A 57 -2.38 -10.13 0.56
CA ALA A 57 -0.97 -9.81 0.74
C ALA A 57 -0.24 -9.65 -0.59
N LEU A 58 -0.49 -10.58 -1.53
CA LEU A 58 0.08 -10.52 -2.87
C LEU A 58 -0.44 -9.31 -3.66
N ALA A 59 -1.72 -9.02 -3.56
CA ALA A 59 -2.33 -7.88 -4.25
C ALA A 59 -1.73 -6.56 -3.75
N VAL A 60 -1.64 -6.37 -2.44
CA VAL A 60 -1.07 -5.15 -1.85
C VAL A 60 0.37 -4.96 -2.29
N THR A 61 1.17 -6.02 -2.23
CA THR A 61 2.58 -5.96 -2.65
C THR A 61 2.71 -5.62 -4.14
N THR A 62 1.90 -6.24 -4.98
CA THR A 62 1.94 -6.03 -6.42
C THR A 62 1.50 -4.62 -6.79
N ILE A 63 0.39 -4.14 -6.21
CA ILE A 63 -0.11 -2.78 -6.43
C ILE A 63 0.94 -1.76 -6.01
N ARG A 64 1.50 -1.93 -4.83
CA ARG A 64 2.55 -1.05 -4.32
C ARG A 64 3.76 -1.00 -5.27
N ASN A 65 4.24 -2.16 -5.69
CA ASN A 65 5.40 -2.23 -6.58
C ASN A 65 5.14 -1.55 -7.92
N LEU A 66 3.94 -1.74 -8.48
CA LEU A 66 3.54 -1.07 -9.71
C LEU A 66 3.49 0.45 -9.54
N CYS A 67 2.94 0.91 -8.44
CA CYS A 67 2.87 2.35 -8.15
C CYS A 67 4.27 2.95 -7.98
N ILE A 68 5.15 2.26 -7.25
CA ILE A 68 6.54 2.69 -7.06
C ILE A 68 7.28 2.77 -8.40
N ASP A 69 7.13 1.75 -9.23
CA ASP A 69 7.75 1.73 -10.56
C ASP A 69 7.26 2.89 -11.43
N GLN A 70 5.99 3.19 -11.37
CA GLN A 70 5.41 4.32 -12.11
C GLN A 70 5.97 5.65 -11.62
N ILE A 71 6.07 5.85 -10.32
CA ILE A 71 6.66 7.07 -9.74
C ILE A 71 8.10 7.22 -10.18
N ARG A 72 8.88 6.15 -10.17
CA ARG A 72 10.28 6.18 -10.59
C ARG A 72 10.44 6.54 -12.07
N LYS A 73 9.54 6.05 -12.91
CA LYS A 73 9.54 6.37 -14.33
C LYS A 73 9.16 7.83 -14.59
N GLU A 74 8.21 8.37 -13.83
CA GLU A 74 7.76 9.74 -13.97
C GLU A 74 8.76 10.78 -13.46
N LYS A 75 9.72 10.38 -12.62
CA LYS A 75 10.76 11.29 -12.12
C LYS A 75 11.68 11.84 -13.20
N VAL A 76 11.80 11.17 -14.33
CA VAL A 76 12.73 11.56 -15.39
C VAL A 76 12.18 12.67 -16.30
N PRO A 77 10.87 12.73 -16.63
CA PRO A 77 10.34 13.78 -17.50
C PRO A 77 9.57 14.90 -16.78
N ILE A 78 9.83 15.12 -15.50
CA ILE A 78 8.99 15.95 -14.63
C ILE A 78 8.89 17.43 -15.00
N MET A 79 9.72 17.91 -15.87
CA MET A 79 9.82 19.36 -16.15
C MET A 79 8.67 19.93 -17.01
N GLU A 80 7.92 19.11 -17.71
CA GLU A 80 6.96 19.60 -18.69
C GLU A 80 5.48 19.37 -18.37
N LEU A 81 5.17 18.48 -17.42
CA LEU A 81 3.77 18.07 -17.20
C LEU A 81 3.07 18.72 -16.02
N ASP A 82 3.80 19.41 -15.16
CA ASP A 82 3.24 19.96 -13.93
C ASP A 82 2.62 21.34 -14.09
N ALA A 83 2.81 21.99 -15.22
CA ALA A 83 2.27 23.34 -15.45
C ALA A 83 0.74 23.35 -15.67
N GLU A 84 0.15 22.20 -15.96
CA GLU A 84 -1.28 22.10 -16.28
C GLU A 84 -2.14 21.44 -15.21
N ARG A 85 -1.52 20.88 -14.18
CA ARG A 85 -2.29 20.34 -13.06
C ARG A 85 -2.55 21.45 -12.06
N ASP A 86 -3.71 22.02 -12.19
CA ASP A 86 -4.30 22.94 -11.24
C ASP A 86 -4.46 22.18 -9.92
N SER A 87 -3.38 22.10 -9.17
CA SER A 87 -3.47 21.57 -7.83
C SER A 87 -4.01 22.68 -6.95
N THR A 88 -5.15 22.45 -6.38
CA THR A 88 -5.71 23.25 -5.31
C THR A 88 -4.83 23.24 -4.06
N LEU A 89 -3.68 22.59 -4.14
CA LEU A 89 -2.70 22.49 -3.07
C LEU A 89 -1.54 23.41 -3.36
N THR A 90 -1.21 24.23 -2.39
CA THR A 90 -0.07 25.15 -2.40
C THR A 90 1.27 24.42 -2.30
N GLU A 91 1.31 23.13 -2.58
CA GLU A 91 2.52 22.30 -2.49
C GLU A 91 3.41 22.54 -3.70
N THR A 92 4.69 22.84 -3.45
CA THR A 92 5.66 22.99 -4.53
C THR A 92 6.05 21.62 -5.11
N ILE A 93 6.61 21.62 -6.32
CA ILE A 93 7.09 20.40 -6.97
C ILE A 93 8.15 19.72 -6.09
N GLU A 94 9.05 20.52 -5.50
CA GLU A 94 10.12 20.02 -4.62
C GLU A 94 9.55 19.35 -3.38
N GLU A 95 8.56 19.96 -2.75
CA GLU A 95 7.86 19.39 -1.58
C GLU A 95 7.16 18.08 -1.93
N ARG A 96 6.56 18.01 -3.11
CA ARG A 96 5.90 16.81 -3.59
C ARG A 96 6.90 15.67 -3.82
N ILE A 97 8.05 15.98 -4.42
CA ILE A 97 9.11 14.99 -4.64
C ILE A 97 9.62 14.47 -3.30
N GLU A 98 9.91 15.37 -2.36
CA GLU A 98 10.35 15.00 -1.01
C GLU A 98 9.35 14.10 -0.30
N ARG A 99 8.06 14.42 -0.40
CA ARG A 99 7.00 13.62 0.19
C ARG A 99 6.92 12.23 -0.43
N GLN A 100 7.04 12.13 -1.75
CA GLN A 100 7.05 10.85 -2.44
C GLN A 100 8.27 10.01 -2.06
N GLU A 101 9.43 10.63 -1.97
CA GLU A 101 10.66 9.95 -1.56
C GLU A 101 10.56 9.46 -0.11
N LEU A 102 10.02 10.28 0.78
CA LEU A 102 9.77 9.89 2.17
C LEU A 102 8.81 8.69 2.23
N PHE A 103 7.76 8.74 1.46
CA PHE A 103 6.77 7.65 1.42
C PHE A 103 7.41 6.34 0.95
N LEU A 104 8.21 6.38 -0.10
CA LEU A 104 8.93 5.22 -0.61
C LEU A 104 9.91 4.66 0.42
N GLU A 105 10.60 5.52 1.13
CA GLU A 105 11.54 5.13 2.18
C GLU A 105 10.83 4.42 3.33
N VAL A 106 9.70 4.96 3.77
CA VAL A 106 8.89 4.34 4.83
C VAL A 106 8.34 2.98 4.37
N GLU A 107 7.87 2.88 3.13
CA GLU A 107 7.39 1.62 2.57
C GLU A 107 8.49 0.56 2.53
N GLU A 108 9.70 0.96 2.20
CA GLU A 108 10.85 0.07 2.21
C GLU A 108 11.21 -0.41 3.61
N LEU A 109 11.12 0.47 4.60
CA LEU A 109 11.32 0.10 6.01
C LEU A 109 10.24 -0.91 6.48
N ILE A 110 9.00 -0.69 6.09
CA ILE A 110 7.90 -1.61 6.41
C ILE A 110 8.21 -3.00 5.88
N ASP A 111 8.67 -3.09 4.65
CA ASP A 111 9.00 -4.38 4.04
C ASP A 111 10.17 -5.09 4.73
N ARG A 112 11.19 -4.33 5.12
CA ARG A 112 12.39 -4.94 5.70
C ARG A 112 12.26 -5.27 7.18
N LYS A 113 11.50 -4.47 7.93
CA LYS A 113 11.52 -4.53 9.39
C LYS A 113 10.31 -5.21 10.00
N LEU A 114 9.20 -5.27 9.28
CA LEU A 114 7.97 -5.86 9.82
C LEU A 114 7.77 -7.29 9.31
N SER A 115 7.20 -8.14 10.17
CA SER A 115 6.78 -9.47 9.78
C SER A 115 5.58 -9.41 8.83
N PRO A 116 5.27 -10.49 8.09
CA PRO A 116 4.09 -10.49 7.20
C PRO A 116 2.79 -10.12 7.90
N ILE A 117 2.57 -10.64 9.12
CA ILE A 117 1.34 -10.33 9.86
C ILE A 117 1.32 -8.87 10.30
N GLN A 118 2.45 -8.33 10.72
CA GLN A 118 2.55 -6.93 11.09
C GLN A 118 2.28 -6.02 9.91
N ARG A 119 2.83 -6.33 8.74
CA ARG A 119 2.56 -5.57 7.51
C ARG A 119 1.09 -5.60 7.16
N LEU A 120 0.45 -6.74 7.28
CA LEU A 120 -0.97 -6.90 6.97
C LEU A 120 -1.83 -6.04 7.90
N ILE A 121 -1.57 -6.08 9.20
CA ILE A 121 -2.29 -5.27 10.19
C ILE A 121 -2.12 -3.79 9.92
N LEU A 122 -0.90 -3.36 9.66
CA LEU A 122 -0.59 -1.95 9.38
C LEU A 122 -1.33 -1.45 8.14
N ARG A 123 -1.31 -2.23 7.08
CA ARG A 123 -1.97 -1.87 5.83
C ARG A 123 -3.49 -1.82 5.96
N LYS A 124 -4.08 -2.77 6.67
CA LYS A 124 -5.51 -2.75 6.94
C LYS A 124 -5.92 -1.49 7.69
N LYS A 125 -5.12 -1.08 8.66
CA LYS A 125 -5.41 0.11 9.46
C LYS A 125 -5.18 1.40 8.70
N GLU A 126 -4.03 1.53 8.07
CA GLU A 126 -3.59 2.80 7.48
C GLU A 126 -4.07 3.02 6.05
N TYR A 127 -4.14 1.96 5.25
CA TYR A 127 -4.51 2.09 3.82
C TYR A 127 -5.97 1.74 3.56
N GLU A 128 -6.48 0.71 4.20
CA GLU A 128 -7.86 0.28 4.01
C GLU A 128 -8.82 0.93 5.02
N GLU A 129 -8.28 1.67 5.97
CA GLU A 129 -9.04 2.39 6.99
C GLU A 129 -9.98 1.49 7.80
N GLU A 130 -9.64 0.22 7.94
CA GLU A 130 -10.39 -0.72 8.76
C GLU A 130 -10.27 -0.38 10.24
N SER A 131 -11.35 -0.60 10.98
CA SER A 131 -11.34 -0.46 12.43
C SER A 131 -10.55 -1.61 13.08
N ILE A 132 -10.11 -1.41 14.31
CA ILE A 132 -9.43 -2.46 15.08
C ILE A 132 -10.33 -3.69 15.22
N GLU A 133 -11.63 -3.47 15.42
CA GLU A 133 -12.62 -4.54 15.48
C GLU A 133 -12.69 -5.36 14.19
N GLU A 134 -12.72 -4.68 13.05
CA GLU A 134 -12.74 -5.33 11.74
C GLU A 134 -11.47 -6.12 11.47
N ILE A 135 -10.31 -5.55 11.81
CA ILE A 135 -9.01 -6.22 11.66
C ILE A 135 -8.95 -7.46 12.54
N ALA A 136 -9.36 -7.33 13.81
CA ALA A 136 -9.38 -8.45 14.76
C ALA A 136 -10.26 -9.59 14.26
N ARG A 137 -11.42 -9.26 13.72
CA ARG A 137 -12.35 -10.24 13.16
C ARG A 137 -11.76 -10.93 11.92
N ALA A 138 -11.18 -10.15 11.03
CA ALA A 138 -10.61 -10.67 9.79
C ALA A 138 -9.42 -11.61 10.02
N LEU A 139 -8.62 -11.35 11.06
CA LEU A 139 -7.41 -12.11 11.36
C LEU A 139 -7.58 -13.11 12.49
N ASP A 140 -8.80 -13.22 13.03
CA ASP A 140 -9.10 -14.07 14.18
C ASP A 140 -8.17 -13.77 15.37
N MET A 141 -8.07 -12.49 15.70
CA MET A 141 -7.25 -11.97 16.79
C MET A 141 -8.11 -11.20 17.78
N GLN A 142 -7.62 -11.06 18.99
CA GLN A 142 -8.25 -10.17 19.96
C GLN A 142 -7.91 -8.72 19.64
N GLN A 143 -8.83 -7.81 19.91
CA GLN A 143 -8.62 -6.38 19.65
C GLN A 143 -7.39 -5.84 20.38
N ALA A 144 -7.19 -6.27 21.63
CA ALA A 144 -6.01 -5.89 22.41
C ALA A 144 -4.70 -6.31 21.73
N ALA A 145 -4.69 -7.50 21.12
CA ALA A 145 -3.54 -7.99 20.37
C ALA A 145 -3.27 -7.14 19.12
N VAL A 146 -4.32 -6.75 18.42
CA VAL A 146 -4.19 -5.87 17.24
C VAL A 146 -3.61 -4.51 17.65
N ARG A 147 -4.13 -3.91 18.73
CA ARG A 147 -3.61 -2.63 19.24
C ARG A 147 -2.14 -2.72 19.62
N MET A 148 -1.77 -3.81 20.29
CA MET A 148 -0.38 -4.04 20.70
C MET A 148 0.54 -4.16 19.49
N GLN A 149 0.14 -4.91 18.47
CA GLN A 149 0.92 -5.04 17.25
C GLN A 149 1.08 -3.69 16.54
N LEU A 150 0.02 -2.92 16.42
CA LEU A 150 0.08 -1.59 15.81
C LEU A 150 1.04 -0.66 16.56
N SER A 151 0.99 -0.68 17.89
CA SER A 151 1.88 0.13 18.71
C SER A 151 3.34 -0.26 18.50
N ARG A 152 3.64 -1.55 18.46
CA ARG A 152 5.00 -2.07 18.22
C ARG A 152 5.49 -1.74 16.82
N GLU A 153 4.65 -1.90 15.83
CA GLU A 153 4.98 -1.62 14.43
C GLU A 153 5.35 -0.16 14.23
N ARG A 154 4.52 0.73 14.74
CA ARG A 154 4.76 2.16 14.64
C ARG A 154 6.06 2.56 15.34
N LYS A 155 6.34 1.94 16.46
CA LYS A 155 7.59 2.18 17.20
C LYS A 155 8.81 1.71 16.38
N ILE A 156 8.75 0.50 15.83
CA ILE A 156 9.82 -0.05 15.01
C ILE A 156 10.14 0.88 13.82
N ILE A 157 9.11 1.28 13.08
CA ILE A 157 9.29 2.14 11.91
C ILE A 157 9.85 3.50 12.32
N ARG A 158 9.35 4.07 13.39
CA ARG A 158 9.80 5.36 13.90
C ARG A 158 11.26 5.33 14.32
N GLU A 159 11.67 4.30 15.04
CA GLU A 159 13.06 4.13 15.48
C GLU A 159 13.99 3.89 14.31
N CYS A 160 13.60 3.04 13.36
CA CYS A 160 14.41 2.77 12.17
C CYS A 160 14.58 4.02 11.31
N TYR A 161 13.51 4.80 11.14
CA TYR A 161 13.56 6.06 10.41
C TYR A 161 14.51 7.05 11.09
N ARG A 162 14.39 7.19 12.39
CA ARG A 162 15.26 8.07 13.19
C ARG A 162 16.72 7.70 13.06
N ASN A 163 17.02 6.41 13.18
CA ASN A 163 18.39 5.91 13.09
C ASN A 163 19.00 6.11 11.70
N SER A 164 18.18 6.11 10.66
CA SER A 164 18.64 6.36 9.29
C SER A 164 18.95 7.83 9.04
N HIS A 165 18.30 8.76 9.75
CA HIS A 165 18.40 10.19 9.52
C HIS A 165 19.21 10.94 10.56
N ASN A 166 19.51 10.31 11.68
CA ASN A 166 20.40 10.84 12.73
C ASN A 166 21.59 9.92 12.89
N PRO A 167 22.75 10.25 12.28
CA PRO A 167 23.97 9.49 12.50
C PRO A 167 24.51 9.64 13.93
#